data_b714f65417a064ecb5c7987a7496f23e
#
_entry.id   b714f65417a064ecb5c7987a7496f23e
#
_cell.length_a   1.000
_cell.length_b   1.000
_cell.length_c   1.000
_cell.angle_alpha   90.00
_cell.angle_beta   90.00
_cell.angle_gamma   90.00
#
_symmetry.space_group_name_H-M   'P 1'
#
loop_
_entity.id
_entity.type
_entity.pdbx_description
1 polymer ?
#
loop_
_entity_poly.entity_id
_entity_poly.type
_entity_poly.pdbx_seq_one_letter_code
_entity_poly.pdbx_strand_id
1 'polypeptide(L)'
;MDKLKQAINNIIRRIQKGTRRHIKLGRASSRRFMQTVRKRINSMTPKTKLIALCSAAACVIAAVVIIIVCANGNAKNADEAAALTAAANTQSVADSELVSVPTPTPEPTPEPTPEPTPTPTPDPTLKRGMEREDVSTLQLRLMELGFMADDEPTTKYGPATEAAVTLFQRQVNFTESLGITLAQDGIAGEQTLALIYSDDAPHYVVKYGMEGDDITEMQEQLKDLGYMSAVTGYYGDKTVAALKDFQDRNGLSADGLCGEQTFELLYSNDARESASKAKSERTKANIEKMISVAKKQLGDKYVLGAKGPDKFDCSGLVYYCLKEAGSNRRRLNAAGYSQVSDWTKITDMDDLKRGDLIFFYDNNFTKIGHVGIVMNSSEMIDASNSQGKVVRRDYTTSYWKKHFYCGRRPW
;
A
#
# COMPACT_ATOMS: atom_id res chain seq x y z
N MET A 1 -33.12 4.79 -31.04
CA MET A 1 -32.26 5.08 -29.85
C MET A 1 -32.46 4.05 -28.71
N ASP A 2 -33.70 3.60 -28.47
CA ASP A 2 -33.97 2.68 -27.33
C ASP A 2 -33.47 1.25 -27.51
N LYS A 3 -33.47 0.70 -28.75
CA LYS A 3 -32.91 -0.62 -29.03
C LYS A 3 -31.39 -0.71 -28.77
N LEU A 4 -30.64 0.38 -29.01
CA LEU A 4 -29.22 0.46 -28.76
C LEU A 4 -28.93 0.52 -27.23
N LYS A 5 -29.71 1.30 -26.48
CA LYS A 5 -29.62 1.34 -25.01
C LYS A 5 -29.93 -0.03 -24.37
N GLN A 6 -30.89 -0.76 -24.92
CA GLN A 6 -31.25 -2.09 -24.44
C GLN A 6 -30.16 -3.14 -24.74
N ALA A 7 -29.50 -3.05 -25.91
CA ALA A 7 -28.35 -3.89 -26.26
C ALA A 7 -27.14 -3.62 -25.35
N ILE A 8 -26.79 -2.35 -25.09
CA ILE A 8 -25.72 -1.96 -24.18
C ILE A 8 -25.97 -2.44 -22.76
N ASN A 9 -27.21 -2.31 -22.26
CA ASN A 9 -27.56 -2.78 -20.92
C ASN A 9 -27.50 -4.33 -20.79
N ASN A 10 -27.82 -5.04 -21.86
CA ASN A 10 -27.70 -6.51 -21.89
C ASN A 10 -26.23 -6.97 -21.92
N ILE A 11 -25.37 -6.26 -22.62
CA ILE A 11 -23.90 -6.51 -22.63
C ILE A 11 -23.31 -6.25 -21.24
N ILE A 12 -23.66 -5.14 -20.61
CA ILE A 12 -23.21 -4.79 -19.25
C ILE A 12 -23.65 -5.87 -18.23
N ARG A 13 -24.91 -6.37 -18.33
CA ARG A 13 -25.40 -7.46 -17.46
C ARG A 13 -24.66 -8.79 -17.69
N ARG A 14 -24.25 -9.10 -18.92
CA ARG A 14 -23.47 -10.31 -19.23
C ARG A 14 -22.05 -10.21 -18.70
N ILE A 15 -21.39 -9.06 -18.84
CA ILE A 15 -20.06 -8.78 -18.27
C ILE A 15 -20.12 -8.87 -16.73
N GLN A 16 -21.16 -8.31 -16.10
CA GLN A 16 -21.34 -8.38 -14.64
C GLN A 16 -21.63 -9.81 -14.11
N LYS A 17 -22.19 -10.70 -14.91
CA LYS A 17 -22.41 -12.11 -14.53
C LYS A 17 -21.15 -12.96 -14.71
N GLY A 18 -20.29 -12.67 -15.71
CA GLY A 18 -19.05 -13.40 -15.96
C GLY A 18 -17.94 -13.13 -14.92
N THR A 19 -17.92 -11.93 -14.34
CA THR A 19 -16.86 -11.46 -13.41
C THR A 19 -17.11 -11.77 -11.93
N ARG A 20 -18.25 -12.41 -11.57
CA ARG A 20 -18.58 -12.71 -10.16
C ARG A 20 -17.70 -13.78 -9.49
N ARG A 21 -16.76 -14.41 -10.19
CA ARG A 21 -15.86 -15.44 -9.61
C ARG A 21 -14.44 -14.97 -9.25
N HIS A 22 -13.97 -13.78 -9.69
CA HIS A 22 -12.57 -13.39 -9.50
C HIS A 22 -12.27 -11.97 -8.99
N ILE A 23 -13.26 -11.15 -8.57
CA ILE A 23 -12.93 -9.81 -8.05
C ILE A 23 -13.71 -9.52 -6.77
N LYS A 24 -13.10 -9.83 -5.62
CA LYS A 24 -13.45 -9.26 -4.30
C LYS A 24 -12.54 -8.10 -3.89
N LEU A 25 -11.68 -7.60 -4.75
CA LEU A 25 -10.74 -6.51 -4.51
C LEU A 25 -11.01 -5.37 -5.51
N GLY A 26 -11.32 -4.17 -5.04
CA GLY A 26 -11.40 -2.97 -5.86
C GLY A 26 -12.67 -2.11 -5.74
N ARG A 27 -13.52 -2.26 -4.70
CA ARG A 27 -14.77 -1.47 -4.61
C ARG A 27 -14.60 -0.01 -4.14
N ALA A 28 -13.51 0.35 -3.46
CA ALA A 28 -13.30 1.72 -2.98
C ALA A 28 -12.61 2.61 -4.03
N SER A 29 -11.57 2.12 -4.70
CA SER A 29 -10.86 2.81 -5.79
C SER A 29 -11.77 3.09 -6.99
N SER A 30 -12.55 2.08 -7.42
CA SER A 30 -13.52 2.21 -8.50
C SER A 30 -14.60 3.27 -8.23
N ARG A 31 -15.03 3.45 -6.97
CA ARG A 31 -16.02 4.48 -6.62
C ARG A 31 -15.46 5.90 -6.70
N ARG A 32 -14.24 6.13 -6.23
CA ARG A 32 -13.58 7.45 -6.33
C ARG A 32 -13.24 7.80 -7.78
N PHE A 33 -12.69 6.87 -8.54
CA PHE A 33 -12.45 7.04 -9.98
C PHE A 33 -13.74 7.37 -10.73
N MET A 34 -14.81 6.60 -10.51
CA MET A 34 -16.11 6.88 -11.14
C MET A 34 -16.75 8.20 -10.69
N GLN A 35 -16.51 8.64 -9.45
CA GLN A 35 -16.95 9.97 -8.99
C GLN A 35 -16.15 11.09 -9.64
N THR A 36 -14.85 10.92 -9.82
CA THR A 36 -13.98 11.90 -10.50
C THR A 36 -14.31 11.99 -11.99
N VAL A 37 -14.49 10.85 -12.67
CA VAL A 37 -14.95 10.78 -14.06
C VAL A 37 -16.32 11.42 -14.21
N ARG A 38 -17.24 11.15 -13.29
CA ARG A 38 -18.60 11.74 -13.31
C ARG A 38 -18.60 13.25 -13.08
N LYS A 39 -17.74 13.77 -12.18
CA LYS A 39 -17.51 15.22 -11.99
C LYS A 39 -16.95 15.87 -13.26
N ARG A 40 -15.96 15.25 -13.90
CA ARG A 40 -15.32 15.75 -15.11
C ARG A 40 -16.26 15.76 -16.32
N ILE A 41 -17.09 14.72 -16.50
CA ILE A 41 -18.12 14.67 -17.54
C ILE A 41 -19.22 15.72 -17.30
N ASN A 42 -19.61 15.96 -16.04
CA ASN A 42 -20.64 16.94 -15.73
C ASN A 42 -20.19 18.41 -15.95
N SER A 43 -18.89 18.69 -15.85
CA SER A 43 -18.33 20.03 -16.09
C SER A 43 -18.06 20.33 -17.59
N MET A 44 -18.20 19.36 -18.49
CA MET A 44 -18.00 19.55 -19.94
C MET A 44 -19.21 20.18 -20.64
N THR A 45 -18.97 21.01 -21.66
CA THR A 45 -20.02 21.56 -22.48
C THR A 45 -20.75 20.47 -23.31
N PRO A 46 -21.97 20.68 -23.78
CA PRO A 46 -22.71 19.65 -24.54
C PRO A 46 -21.97 19.14 -25.79
N LYS A 47 -21.19 19.99 -26.46
CA LYS A 47 -20.38 19.61 -27.64
C LYS A 47 -19.20 18.73 -27.29
N THR A 48 -18.48 19.03 -26.19
CA THR A 48 -17.35 18.20 -25.72
C THR A 48 -17.81 16.88 -25.12
N LYS A 49 -19.00 16.80 -24.53
CA LYS A 49 -19.61 15.53 -24.07
C LYS A 49 -19.89 14.58 -25.24
N LEU A 50 -20.34 15.12 -26.37
CA LEU A 50 -20.64 14.32 -27.57
C LEU A 50 -19.35 13.73 -28.18
N ILE A 51 -18.27 14.51 -28.25
CA ILE A 51 -16.97 14.10 -28.79
C ILE A 51 -16.32 13.02 -27.86
N ALA A 52 -16.38 13.21 -26.55
CA ALA A 52 -15.86 12.24 -25.57
C ALA A 52 -16.65 10.90 -25.61
N LEU A 53 -17.96 10.94 -25.86
CA LEU A 53 -18.78 9.74 -26.01
C LEU A 53 -18.48 9.00 -27.33
N CYS A 54 -18.23 9.73 -28.42
CA CYS A 54 -17.88 9.14 -29.72
C CYS A 54 -16.49 8.50 -29.70
N SER A 55 -15.49 9.13 -29.05
CA SER A 55 -14.14 8.56 -28.91
C SER A 55 -14.11 7.31 -28.01
N ALA A 56 -14.85 7.33 -26.91
CA ALA A 56 -14.96 6.17 -26.02
C ALA A 56 -15.66 4.98 -26.70
N ALA A 57 -16.69 5.24 -27.55
CA ALA A 57 -17.36 4.21 -28.33
C ALA A 57 -16.43 3.59 -29.40
N ALA A 58 -15.59 4.40 -30.04
CA ALA A 58 -14.61 3.95 -31.02
C ALA A 58 -13.52 3.06 -30.38
N CYS A 59 -13.01 3.42 -29.19
CA CYS A 59 -12.04 2.60 -28.46
C CYS A 59 -12.63 1.26 -27.98
N VAL A 60 -13.90 1.24 -27.57
CA VAL A 60 -14.56 -0.02 -27.16
C VAL A 60 -14.79 -0.93 -28.36
N ILE A 61 -15.17 -0.39 -29.52
CA ILE A 61 -15.34 -1.16 -30.76
C ILE A 61 -14.00 -1.75 -31.23
N ALA A 62 -12.92 -0.95 -31.18
CA ALA A 62 -11.58 -1.42 -31.53
C ALA A 62 -11.11 -2.55 -30.58
N ALA A 63 -11.31 -2.43 -29.27
CA ALA A 63 -10.96 -3.46 -28.30
C ALA A 63 -11.78 -4.76 -28.49
N VAL A 64 -13.07 -4.66 -28.84
CA VAL A 64 -13.93 -5.82 -29.11
C VAL A 64 -13.52 -6.52 -30.41
N VAL A 65 -13.14 -5.78 -31.44
CA VAL A 65 -12.63 -6.35 -32.71
C VAL A 65 -11.31 -7.09 -32.49
N ILE A 66 -10.39 -6.52 -31.72
CA ILE A 66 -9.11 -7.16 -31.36
C ILE A 66 -9.36 -8.46 -30.58
N ILE A 67 -10.26 -8.47 -29.64
CA ILE A 67 -10.59 -9.68 -28.85
C ILE A 67 -11.23 -10.76 -29.72
N ILE A 68 -12.10 -10.39 -30.66
CA ILE A 68 -12.71 -11.36 -31.60
C ILE A 68 -11.70 -11.94 -32.58
N VAL A 69 -10.76 -11.14 -33.09
CA VAL A 69 -9.69 -11.59 -33.98
C VAL A 69 -8.72 -12.52 -33.24
N CYS A 70 -8.36 -12.20 -31.97
CA CYS A 70 -7.51 -13.07 -31.17
C CYS A 70 -8.19 -14.38 -30.73
N ALA A 71 -9.52 -14.39 -30.57
CA ALA A 71 -10.29 -15.56 -30.15
C ALA A 71 -10.54 -16.57 -31.29
N ASN A 72 -10.53 -16.14 -32.55
CA ASN A 72 -10.86 -16.98 -33.69
C ASN A 72 -9.67 -17.60 -34.43
N GLY A 73 -8.41 -17.38 -34.01
CA GLY A 73 -7.25 -18.15 -34.41
C GLY A 73 -6.94 -18.24 -35.91
N ASN A 74 -7.36 -17.27 -36.76
CA ASN A 74 -7.10 -17.30 -38.21
C ASN A 74 -6.21 -16.10 -38.62
N ALA A 75 -4.92 -16.40 -38.83
CA ALA A 75 -3.87 -15.44 -39.21
C ALA A 75 -3.90 -15.04 -40.71
N LYS A 76 -5.03 -15.13 -41.42
CA LYS A 76 -5.12 -14.80 -42.84
C LYS A 76 -5.85 -13.51 -43.21
N ASN A 77 -6.42 -12.79 -42.25
CA ASN A 77 -7.19 -11.57 -42.53
C ASN A 77 -6.50 -10.27 -42.04
N ALA A 78 -5.20 -10.29 -41.76
CA ALA A 78 -4.48 -9.11 -41.34
C ALA A 78 -4.14 -8.15 -42.53
N ASP A 79 -4.04 -8.67 -43.73
CA ASP A 79 -3.64 -7.89 -44.93
C ASP A 79 -4.81 -7.09 -45.54
N GLU A 80 -6.05 -7.47 -45.29
CA GLU A 80 -7.22 -6.79 -45.87
C GLU A 80 -7.67 -5.53 -45.05
N ALA A 81 -7.27 -5.43 -43.79
CA ALA A 81 -7.56 -4.28 -42.96
C ALA A 81 -6.62 -3.10 -43.21
N ALA A 82 -5.43 -3.33 -43.75
CA ALA A 82 -4.46 -2.28 -44.10
C ALA A 82 -4.80 -1.55 -45.40
N ALA A 83 -5.57 -2.19 -46.29
CA ALA A 83 -5.94 -1.63 -47.59
C ALA A 83 -7.09 -0.61 -47.53
N LEU A 84 -7.87 -0.59 -46.48
CA LEU A 84 -9.04 0.32 -46.33
C LEU A 84 -8.70 1.70 -45.73
N THR A 85 -7.49 1.93 -45.21
CA THR A 85 -7.04 3.21 -44.69
C THR A 85 -6.24 4.06 -45.71
N ALA A 86 -5.84 3.49 -46.86
CA ALA A 86 -5.06 4.17 -47.89
C ALA A 86 -5.93 4.88 -48.96
N ALA A 87 -7.25 4.70 -49.00
CA ALA A 87 -8.12 5.14 -50.11
C ALA A 87 -8.81 6.50 -49.88
N ALA A 88 -8.50 7.24 -48.79
CA ALA A 88 -9.23 8.46 -48.47
C ALA A 88 -8.48 9.77 -48.77
N ASN A 89 -7.33 9.77 -49.47
CA ASN A 89 -6.57 11.03 -49.65
C ASN A 89 -6.00 11.20 -51.08
N THR A 90 -6.84 11.06 -52.11
CA THR A 90 -6.48 11.49 -53.48
C THR A 90 -7.70 12.00 -54.25
N GLN A 91 -7.91 13.29 -54.20
CA GLN A 91 -8.62 14.11 -55.21
C GLN A 91 -8.31 15.59 -54.94
N SER A 92 -7.69 16.25 -55.80
CA SER A 92 -7.94 16.98 -57.00
C SER A 92 -6.82 18.01 -57.18
N VAL A 93 -6.21 18.10 -58.28
CA VAL A 93 -6.02 19.34 -59.04
C VAL A 93 -5.83 18.97 -60.51
N ALA A 94 -6.72 19.45 -61.37
CA ALA A 94 -6.57 19.45 -62.80
C ALA A 94 -6.49 20.91 -63.31
N ASP A 95 -5.65 21.09 -64.31
CA ASP A 95 -5.67 22.09 -65.38
C ASP A 95 -5.51 23.59 -65.05
N SER A 96 -4.45 24.18 -65.62
CA SER A 96 -4.56 25.40 -66.43
C SER A 96 -3.25 25.73 -67.20
N GLU A 97 -3.31 25.64 -68.49
CA GLU A 97 -2.82 26.45 -69.59
C GLU A 97 -1.48 27.21 -69.52
N LEU A 98 -0.69 26.88 -70.58
CA LEU A 98 0.47 27.59 -71.10
C LEU A 98 0.15 28.99 -71.64
N VAL A 99 0.79 30.00 -71.10
CA VAL A 99 0.93 31.31 -71.74
C VAL A 99 2.41 31.69 -71.82
N SER A 100 2.91 31.90 -73.02
CA SER A 100 4.27 32.33 -73.35
C SER A 100 4.38 33.85 -73.10
N VAL A 101 5.43 34.28 -72.34
CA VAL A 101 5.78 35.71 -72.15
C VAL A 101 7.25 35.95 -72.46
N PRO A 102 7.60 37.08 -73.09
CA PRO A 102 8.91 37.34 -73.67
C PRO A 102 9.99 37.64 -72.67
N THR A 103 11.24 37.30 -73.05
CA THR A 103 12.47 37.50 -72.34
C THR A 103 12.76 38.93 -71.92
N PRO A 104 12.98 39.27 -70.70
CA PRO A 104 13.53 40.56 -70.30
C PRO A 104 15.07 40.55 -70.22
N THR A 105 15.65 41.69 -70.59
CA THR A 105 17.06 42.08 -70.51
C THR A 105 17.66 41.86 -69.12
N PRO A 106 18.97 41.49 -69.02
CA PRO A 106 19.60 41.22 -67.73
C PRO A 106 19.82 42.54 -66.93
N GLU A 107 19.22 42.55 -65.73
CA GLU A 107 19.49 43.56 -64.70
C GLU A 107 20.73 43.20 -63.90
N PRO A 108 21.50 44.15 -63.35
CA PRO A 108 22.77 43.88 -62.66
C PRO A 108 22.57 43.02 -61.40
N THR A 109 23.40 42.02 -61.26
CA THR A 109 23.46 41.09 -60.13
C THR A 109 23.58 41.86 -58.81
N PRO A 110 22.68 41.70 -57.84
CA PRO A 110 22.85 42.27 -56.50
C PRO A 110 23.99 41.54 -55.78
N GLU A 111 24.81 42.28 -55.03
CA GLU A 111 25.80 41.75 -54.10
C GLU A 111 25.20 40.72 -53.16
N PRO A 112 25.90 39.62 -52.83
CA PRO A 112 25.37 38.60 -51.92
C PRO A 112 25.10 39.21 -50.55
N THR A 113 23.82 39.26 -50.16
CA THR A 113 23.42 39.56 -48.79
C THR A 113 24.05 38.53 -47.86
N PRO A 114 24.77 38.94 -46.79
CA PRO A 114 25.40 37.99 -45.87
C PRO A 114 24.32 37.03 -45.32
N GLU A 115 24.54 35.73 -45.46
CA GLU A 115 23.71 34.71 -44.85
C GLU A 115 23.48 35.02 -43.36
N PRO A 116 22.22 34.97 -42.86
CA PRO A 116 21.98 35.17 -41.44
C PRO A 116 22.79 34.16 -40.64
N THR A 117 23.65 34.64 -39.76
CA THR A 117 24.38 33.83 -38.79
C THR A 117 23.35 32.94 -38.07
N PRO A 118 23.50 31.59 -38.04
CA PRO A 118 22.54 30.73 -37.37
C PRO A 118 22.39 31.17 -35.92
N THR A 119 21.20 31.54 -35.55
CA THR A 119 20.83 31.84 -34.15
C THR A 119 21.15 30.60 -33.33
N PRO A 120 21.98 30.66 -32.25
CA PRO A 120 22.32 29.51 -31.46
C PRO A 120 21.03 28.88 -30.94
N THR A 121 20.85 27.59 -31.21
CA THR A 121 19.74 26.81 -30.65
C THR A 121 19.81 26.91 -29.13
N PRO A 122 18.75 27.29 -28.44
CA PRO A 122 18.77 27.39 -26.97
C PRO A 122 19.19 26.05 -26.36
N ASP A 123 20.12 26.10 -25.37
CA ASP A 123 20.50 24.92 -24.62
C ASP A 123 19.26 24.25 -23.98
N PRO A 124 18.93 23.00 -24.32
CA PRO A 124 17.75 22.31 -23.80
C PRO A 124 17.88 21.96 -22.32
N THR A 125 19.07 22.11 -21.72
CA THR A 125 19.37 21.72 -20.34
C THR A 125 18.47 22.45 -19.35
N LEU A 126 17.84 21.69 -18.45
CA LEU A 126 17.05 22.20 -17.32
C LEU A 126 17.70 21.82 -16.01
N LYS A 127 17.85 22.78 -15.10
CA LYS A 127 18.47 22.58 -13.79
C LYS A 127 17.90 23.52 -12.73
N ARG A 128 18.20 23.19 -11.48
CA ARG A 128 17.75 23.98 -10.32
C ARG A 128 17.99 25.48 -10.46
N GLY A 129 16.97 26.24 -10.10
CA GLY A 129 16.96 27.71 -10.17
C GLY A 129 16.46 28.28 -11.50
N MET A 130 16.26 27.47 -12.52
CA MET A 130 15.64 27.92 -13.78
C MET A 130 14.12 28.10 -13.63
N GLU A 131 13.58 29.09 -14.38
CA GLU A 131 12.15 29.33 -14.48
C GLU A 131 11.79 29.45 -15.97
N ARG A 132 11.17 28.39 -16.53
CA ARG A 132 10.87 28.22 -17.96
C ARG A 132 9.60 27.36 -18.12
N GLU A 133 8.86 27.55 -19.20
CA GLU A 133 7.63 26.79 -19.49
C GLU A 133 7.87 25.27 -19.66
N ASP A 134 9.00 24.88 -20.23
CA ASP A 134 9.36 23.48 -20.42
C ASP A 134 9.64 22.73 -19.10
N VAL A 135 9.90 23.44 -17.99
CA VAL A 135 9.96 22.84 -16.64
C VAL A 135 8.61 22.27 -16.22
N SER A 136 7.51 22.96 -16.54
CA SER A 136 6.17 22.44 -16.21
C SER A 136 5.85 21.15 -16.98
N THR A 137 6.28 21.09 -18.25
CA THR A 137 6.14 19.88 -19.08
C THR A 137 7.00 18.72 -18.53
N LEU A 138 8.22 19.03 -18.09
CA LEU A 138 9.10 18.05 -17.42
C LEU A 138 8.46 17.50 -16.13
N GLN A 139 7.91 18.36 -15.29
CA GLN A 139 7.23 17.97 -14.05
C GLN A 139 6.03 17.05 -14.32
N LEU A 140 5.18 17.39 -15.29
CA LEU A 140 4.07 16.53 -15.69
C LEU A 140 4.52 15.14 -16.12
N ARG A 141 5.61 15.06 -16.91
CA ARG A 141 6.14 13.77 -17.34
C ARG A 141 6.75 12.97 -16.18
N LEU A 142 7.45 13.64 -15.26
CA LEU A 142 7.98 12.99 -14.05
C LEU A 142 6.87 12.48 -13.10
N MET A 143 5.74 13.19 -13.01
CA MET A 143 4.53 12.73 -12.30
C MET A 143 3.94 11.49 -12.97
N GLU A 144 3.77 11.52 -14.30
CA GLU A 144 3.28 10.37 -15.08
C GLU A 144 4.15 9.12 -14.90
N LEU A 145 5.48 9.27 -14.82
CA LEU A 145 6.42 8.19 -14.60
C LEU A 145 6.55 7.78 -13.11
N GLY A 146 5.90 8.48 -12.18
CA GLY A 146 5.87 8.19 -10.75
C GLY A 146 7.08 8.72 -9.96
N PHE A 147 7.94 9.58 -10.55
CA PHE A 147 9.10 10.19 -9.86
C PHE A 147 8.74 11.45 -9.06
N MET A 148 7.55 11.98 -9.27
CA MET A 148 7.01 13.13 -8.54
C MET A 148 5.57 12.83 -8.10
N ALA A 149 5.16 13.36 -6.95
CA ALA A 149 3.77 13.31 -6.53
C ALA A 149 2.89 14.19 -7.44
N ASP A 150 1.65 13.76 -7.67
CA ASP A 150 0.67 14.52 -8.45
C ASP A 150 0.34 15.84 -7.77
N ASP A 151 0.68 16.95 -8.43
CA ASP A 151 0.41 18.31 -7.98
C ASP A 151 0.25 19.23 -9.20
N GLU A 152 -0.04 20.53 -8.97
CA GLU A 152 -0.06 21.53 -10.01
C GLU A 152 1.38 21.83 -10.48
N PRO A 153 1.69 21.60 -11.79
CA PRO A 153 3.04 21.86 -12.30
C PRO A 153 3.38 23.35 -12.29
N THR A 154 4.64 23.66 -12.11
CA THR A 154 5.14 25.04 -12.10
C THR A 154 6.24 25.23 -13.12
N THR A 155 6.51 26.49 -13.51
CA THR A 155 7.64 26.84 -14.38
C THR A 155 9.00 26.82 -13.66
N LYS A 156 9.02 26.56 -12.32
CA LYS A 156 10.23 26.64 -11.50
C LYS A 156 10.88 25.27 -11.32
N TYR A 157 12.12 25.15 -11.71
CA TYR A 157 12.95 23.98 -11.39
C TYR A 157 13.44 24.08 -9.93
N GLY A 158 12.59 23.62 -9.03
CA GLY A 158 12.84 23.63 -7.59
C GLY A 158 13.55 22.36 -7.07
N PRO A 159 13.75 22.25 -5.74
CA PRO A 159 14.36 21.08 -5.12
C PRO A 159 13.61 19.77 -5.40
N ALA A 160 12.27 19.81 -5.47
CA ALA A 160 11.45 18.63 -5.77
C ALA A 160 11.68 18.13 -7.20
N THR A 161 11.79 19.03 -8.19
CA THR A 161 12.10 18.67 -9.58
C THR A 161 13.51 18.10 -9.70
N GLU A 162 14.49 18.70 -9.00
CA GLU A 162 15.86 18.20 -8.93
C GLU A 162 15.93 16.78 -8.35
N ALA A 163 15.24 16.54 -7.23
CA ALA A 163 15.16 15.21 -6.61
C ALA A 163 14.49 14.18 -7.55
N ALA A 164 13.40 14.55 -8.22
CA ALA A 164 12.70 13.67 -9.16
C ALA A 164 13.59 13.29 -10.36
N VAL A 165 14.34 14.24 -10.91
CA VAL A 165 15.31 13.97 -11.99
C VAL A 165 16.44 13.06 -11.49
N THR A 166 16.96 13.29 -10.27
CA THR A 166 17.98 12.42 -9.67
C THR A 166 17.45 10.98 -9.51
N LEU A 167 16.21 10.80 -9.04
CA LEU A 167 15.57 9.48 -8.94
C LEU A 167 15.39 8.82 -10.31
N PHE A 168 15.01 9.60 -11.33
CA PHE A 168 14.91 9.09 -12.71
C PHE A 168 16.29 8.64 -13.22
N GLN A 169 17.33 9.45 -13.05
CA GLN A 169 18.70 9.09 -13.44
C GLN A 169 19.18 7.82 -12.73
N ARG A 170 18.88 7.67 -11.42
CA ARG A 170 19.13 6.43 -10.68
C ARG A 170 18.36 5.26 -11.29
N GLN A 171 17.07 5.43 -11.61
CA GLN A 171 16.24 4.37 -12.20
C GLN A 171 16.79 3.89 -13.53
N VAL A 172 17.23 4.79 -14.40
CA VAL A 172 17.90 4.44 -15.69
C VAL A 172 19.12 3.56 -15.41
N ASN A 173 19.98 3.92 -14.45
CA ASN A 173 21.18 3.16 -14.11
C ASN A 173 20.89 1.75 -13.58
N PHE A 174 19.72 1.54 -13.00
CA PHE A 174 19.24 0.23 -12.56
C PHE A 174 18.39 -0.50 -13.62
N THR A 175 18.20 0.07 -14.82
CA THR A 175 17.43 -0.53 -15.92
C THR A 175 18.39 -1.08 -16.97
N GLU A 176 18.84 -2.33 -16.74
CA GLU A 176 19.86 -2.99 -17.58
C GLU A 176 19.53 -2.99 -19.08
N SER A 177 18.24 -3.10 -19.43
CA SER A 177 17.77 -3.12 -20.82
C SER A 177 18.08 -1.86 -21.62
N LEU A 178 18.31 -0.73 -20.94
CA LEU A 178 18.67 0.53 -21.61
C LEU A 178 20.14 0.62 -21.97
N GLY A 179 21.04 -0.10 -21.27
CA GLY A 179 22.48 -0.09 -21.53
C GLY A 179 23.14 1.29 -21.40
N ILE A 180 22.50 2.22 -20.68
CA ILE A 180 22.89 3.62 -20.53
C ILE A 180 23.15 3.92 -19.05
N THR A 181 24.14 4.73 -18.76
CA THR A 181 24.43 5.22 -17.41
C THR A 181 24.39 6.75 -17.42
N LEU A 182 23.59 7.33 -16.52
CA LEU A 182 23.47 8.78 -16.32
C LEU A 182 24.19 9.21 -15.04
N ALA A 183 24.74 10.44 -15.02
CA ALA A 183 25.12 11.10 -13.78
C ALA A 183 23.85 11.36 -12.95
N GLN A 184 23.90 11.06 -11.65
CA GLN A 184 22.78 11.31 -10.74
C GLN A 184 22.97 12.69 -10.09
N ASP A 185 22.89 13.73 -10.91
CA ASP A 185 23.18 15.12 -10.54
C ASP A 185 21.94 16.03 -10.49
N GLY A 186 20.78 15.45 -10.83
CA GLY A 186 19.52 16.19 -10.88
C GLY A 186 19.45 17.24 -11.99
N ILE A 187 20.36 17.19 -12.99
CA ILE A 187 20.34 18.06 -14.16
C ILE A 187 19.68 17.32 -15.33
N ALA A 188 18.60 17.87 -15.86
CA ALA A 188 17.95 17.33 -17.03
C ALA A 188 18.64 17.86 -18.31
N GLY A 189 19.83 17.32 -18.62
CA GLY A 189 20.55 17.56 -19.86
C GLY A 189 19.90 16.82 -21.05
N GLU A 190 20.43 17.03 -22.26
CA GLU A 190 19.89 16.48 -23.51
C GLU A 190 19.62 14.98 -23.45
N GLN A 191 20.58 14.18 -22.94
CA GLN A 191 20.42 12.72 -22.83
C GLN A 191 19.35 12.34 -21.81
N THR A 192 19.29 13.01 -20.66
CA THR A 192 18.27 12.77 -19.63
C THR A 192 16.88 13.13 -20.16
N LEU A 193 16.73 14.27 -20.83
CA LEU A 193 15.45 14.68 -21.42
C LEU A 193 14.99 13.72 -22.52
N ALA A 194 15.91 13.32 -23.42
CA ALA A 194 15.59 12.35 -24.47
C ALA A 194 15.03 11.03 -23.90
N LEU A 195 15.60 10.54 -22.78
CA LEU A 195 15.11 9.34 -22.13
C LEU A 195 13.77 9.56 -21.39
N ILE A 196 13.61 10.68 -20.68
CA ILE A 196 12.36 11.02 -19.98
C ILE A 196 11.18 11.04 -20.96
N TYR A 197 11.39 11.56 -22.16
CA TYR A 197 10.32 11.69 -23.16
C TYR A 197 10.24 10.49 -24.13
N SER A 198 11.08 9.48 -23.99
CA SER A 198 11.00 8.26 -24.80
C SER A 198 9.83 7.37 -24.38
N ASP A 199 9.42 6.48 -25.32
CA ASP A 199 8.41 5.45 -25.03
C ASP A 199 8.94 4.37 -24.08
N ASP A 200 10.28 4.19 -24.03
CA ASP A 200 10.95 3.24 -23.14
C ASP A 200 11.37 3.85 -21.80
N ALA A 201 10.88 5.05 -21.46
CA ALA A 201 11.17 5.70 -20.18
C ALA A 201 10.78 4.80 -19.01
N PRO A 202 11.71 4.46 -18.08
CA PRO A 202 11.38 3.60 -16.96
C PRO A 202 10.45 4.32 -15.98
N HIS A 203 9.46 3.60 -15.46
CA HIS A 203 8.67 4.05 -14.33
C HIS A 203 9.42 3.89 -13.01
N TYR A 204 9.03 4.68 -12.00
CA TYR A 204 9.61 4.60 -10.67
C TYR A 204 9.30 3.25 -10.01
N VAL A 205 10.35 2.50 -9.68
CA VAL A 205 10.27 1.24 -8.94
C VAL A 205 11.49 1.11 -8.04
N VAL A 206 11.29 0.95 -6.75
CA VAL A 206 12.38 0.68 -5.81
C VAL A 206 12.63 -0.83 -5.73
N LYS A 207 13.90 -1.23 -5.88
CA LYS A 207 14.31 -2.63 -5.93
C LYS A 207 15.67 -2.88 -5.29
N TYR A 208 16.01 -4.15 -5.15
CA TYR A 208 17.27 -4.61 -4.57
C TYR A 208 18.50 -3.88 -5.14
N GLY A 209 19.41 -3.50 -4.26
CA GLY A 209 20.66 -2.81 -4.59
C GLY A 209 20.56 -1.28 -4.60
N MET A 210 19.37 -0.70 -4.60
CA MET A 210 19.19 0.74 -4.54
C MET A 210 19.43 1.28 -3.12
N GLU A 211 19.80 2.56 -3.02
CA GLU A 211 19.95 3.30 -1.76
C GLU A 211 19.43 4.75 -1.93
N GLY A 212 19.01 5.35 -0.82
CA GLY A 212 18.53 6.74 -0.80
C GLY A 212 17.52 7.02 0.30
N ASP A 213 17.11 8.31 0.36
CA ASP A 213 16.14 8.78 1.36
C ASP A 213 14.75 8.17 1.16
N ASP A 214 14.32 7.99 -0.09
CA ASP A 214 13.07 7.31 -0.45
C ASP A 214 13.01 5.86 0.05
N ILE A 215 14.15 5.17 0.08
CA ILE A 215 14.27 3.81 0.63
C ILE A 215 14.22 3.87 2.15
N THR A 216 14.87 4.87 2.75
CA THR A 216 14.80 5.11 4.19
C THR A 216 13.35 5.30 4.64
N GLU A 217 12.61 6.20 4.00
CA GLU A 217 11.20 6.47 4.29
C GLU A 217 10.32 5.21 4.11
N MET A 218 10.53 4.47 3.03
CA MET A 218 9.81 3.20 2.80
C MET A 218 10.11 2.17 3.90
N GLN A 219 11.37 2.05 4.33
CA GLN A 219 11.77 1.15 5.41
C GLN A 219 11.18 1.57 6.76
N GLU A 220 11.08 2.88 7.03
CA GLU A 220 10.41 3.40 8.23
C GLU A 220 8.94 3.00 8.24
N GLN A 221 8.25 3.14 7.12
CA GLN A 221 6.85 2.72 7.01
C GLN A 221 6.67 1.20 7.19
N LEU A 222 7.54 0.37 6.58
CA LEU A 222 7.55 -1.07 6.81
C LEU A 222 7.83 -1.43 8.27
N LYS A 223 8.70 -0.69 8.95
CA LYS A 223 8.99 -0.85 10.37
C LYS A 223 7.79 -0.46 11.22
N ASP A 224 7.13 0.64 10.94
CA ASP A 224 5.94 1.08 11.65
C ASP A 224 4.78 0.07 11.52
N LEU A 225 4.66 -0.57 10.36
CA LEU A 225 3.73 -1.68 10.14
C LEU A 225 4.23 -3.02 10.73
N GLY A 226 5.46 -3.08 11.26
CA GLY A 226 6.03 -4.22 11.95
C GLY A 226 6.63 -5.30 11.05
N TYR A 227 6.91 -5.01 9.77
CA TYR A 227 7.52 -5.96 8.84
C TYR A 227 9.05 -6.01 8.95
N MET A 228 9.67 -4.98 9.52
CA MET A 228 11.12 -4.96 9.77
C MET A 228 11.44 -4.23 11.08
N SER A 229 12.66 -4.41 11.58
CA SER A 229 13.10 -3.83 12.86
C SER A 229 14.13 -2.71 12.68
N ALA A 230 14.88 -2.69 11.59
CA ALA A 230 15.96 -1.75 11.33
C ALA A 230 15.76 -1.03 10.00
N VAL A 231 16.15 0.24 9.96
CA VAL A 231 16.17 1.12 8.79
C VAL A 231 17.63 1.38 8.42
N THR A 232 17.99 1.20 7.17
CA THR A 232 19.38 1.27 6.70
C THR A 232 19.60 2.22 5.53
N GLY A 233 18.54 2.65 4.83
CA GLY A 233 18.61 3.40 3.59
C GLY A 233 19.07 2.60 2.38
N TYR A 234 19.39 1.29 2.56
CA TYR A 234 19.81 0.38 1.51
C TYR A 234 18.77 -0.75 1.31
N TYR A 235 18.37 -0.98 0.06
CA TYR A 235 17.41 -2.02 -0.31
C TYR A 235 18.10 -3.38 -0.44
N GLY A 236 18.38 -4.02 0.69
CA GLY A 236 19.01 -5.35 0.77
C GLY A 236 17.99 -6.47 1.01
N ASP A 237 18.49 -7.69 1.24
CA ASP A 237 17.68 -8.90 1.44
C ASP A 237 16.59 -8.77 2.51
N LYS A 238 16.88 -8.07 3.61
CA LYS A 238 15.91 -7.85 4.69
C LYS A 238 14.75 -6.96 4.22
N THR A 239 15.02 -5.97 3.39
CA THR A 239 14.00 -5.10 2.81
C THR A 239 13.15 -5.87 1.80
N VAL A 240 13.77 -6.68 0.94
CA VAL A 240 13.07 -7.57 0.01
C VAL A 240 12.14 -8.51 0.76
N ALA A 241 12.62 -9.16 1.81
CA ALA A 241 11.82 -10.09 2.61
C ALA A 241 10.63 -9.38 3.29
N ALA A 242 10.88 -8.21 3.90
CA ALA A 242 9.85 -7.41 4.56
C ALA A 242 8.77 -6.93 3.56
N LEU A 243 9.19 -6.49 2.37
CA LEU A 243 8.26 -6.04 1.35
C LEU A 243 7.43 -7.19 0.77
N LYS A 244 8.03 -8.36 0.54
CA LYS A 244 7.30 -9.56 0.11
C LYS A 244 6.25 -10.00 1.12
N ASP A 245 6.57 -9.99 2.42
CA ASP A 245 5.60 -10.29 3.49
C ASP A 245 4.47 -9.24 3.52
N PHE A 246 4.81 -7.96 3.34
CA PHE A 246 3.81 -6.90 3.19
C PHE A 246 2.90 -7.14 1.99
N GLN A 247 3.47 -7.40 0.81
CA GLN A 247 2.73 -7.62 -0.43
C GLN A 247 1.79 -8.82 -0.30
N ASP A 248 2.29 -9.98 0.16
CA ASP A 248 1.50 -11.20 0.36
C ASP A 248 0.33 -10.95 1.32
N ARG A 249 0.61 -10.35 2.47
CA ARG A 249 -0.41 -10.07 3.48
C ARG A 249 -1.48 -9.08 3.02
N ASN A 250 -1.14 -8.22 2.08
CA ASN A 250 -2.04 -7.22 1.51
C ASN A 250 -2.67 -7.66 0.18
N GLY A 251 -2.37 -8.88 -0.31
CA GLY A 251 -2.96 -9.45 -1.52
C GLY A 251 -2.39 -8.89 -2.81
N LEU A 252 -1.16 -8.36 -2.77
CA LEU A 252 -0.37 -7.97 -3.92
C LEU A 252 0.52 -9.13 -4.39
N SER A 253 1.11 -9.00 -5.59
CA SER A 253 2.17 -9.91 -6.03
C SER A 253 3.39 -9.74 -5.13
N ALA A 254 3.85 -10.82 -4.50
CA ALA A 254 4.99 -10.81 -3.59
C ALA A 254 6.33 -10.90 -4.36
N ASP A 255 6.57 -9.96 -5.28
CA ASP A 255 7.77 -9.89 -6.11
C ASP A 255 8.96 -9.21 -5.41
N GLY A 256 8.70 -8.44 -4.36
CA GLY A 256 9.71 -7.66 -3.64
C GLY A 256 10.14 -6.42 -4.40
N LEU A 257 9.30 -5.89 -5.29
CA LEU A 257 9.49 -4.62 -6.00
C LEU A 257 8.49 -3.59 -5.43
N CYS A 258 8.98 -2.42 -5.05
CA CYS A 258 8.09 -1.33 -4.61
C CYS A 258 7.74 -0.44 -5.79
N GLY A 259 6.80 -0.91 -6.63
CA GLY A 259 6.18 -0.10 -7.69
C GLY A 259 4.95 0.64 -7.18
N GLU A 260 4.27 1.38 -8.07
CA GLU A 260 3.15 2.27 -7.78
C GLU A 260 2.09 1.65 -6.86
N GLN A 261 1.56 0.47 -7.20
CA GLN A 261 0.51 -0.18 -6.41
C GLN A 261 0.97 -0.54 -4.99
N THR A 262 2.23 -1.00 -4.85
CA THR A 262 2.80 -1.34 -3.55
C THR A 262 3.02 -0.07 -2.72
N PHE A 263 3.53 0.99 -3.36
CA PHE A 263 3.78 2.28 -2.73
C PHE A 263 2.48 2.92 -2.24
N GLU A 264 1.46 3.03 -3.10
CA GLU A 264 0.15 3.56 -2.74
C GLU A 264 -0.46 2.83 -1.54
N LEU A 265 -0.42 1.49 -1.56
CA LEU A 265 -0.98 0.71 -0.47
C LEU A 265 -0.17 0.84 0.82
N LEU A 266 1.16 0.87 0.73
CA LEU A 266 2.06 0.98 1.88
C LEU A 266 1.82 2.26 2.70
N TYR A 267 1.47 3.36 2.03
CA TYR A 267 1.18 4.65 2.67
C TYR A 267 -0.31 4.91 2.88
N SER A 268 -1.17 3.93 2.59
CA SER A 268 -2.62 4.06 2.80
C SER A 268 -3.04 3.62 4.20
N ASN A 269 -4.25 4.06 4.62
CA ASN A 269 -4.88 3.57 5.85
C ASN A 269 -5.34 2.09 5.75
N ASP A 270 -5.33 1.50 4.56
CA ASP A 270 -5.74 0.12 4.31
C ASP A 270 -4.55 -0.86 4.44
N ALA A 271 -3.31 -0.33 4.62
CA ALA A 271 -2.11 -1.13 4.86
C ALA A 271 -2.24 -1.99 6.11
N ARG A 272 -2.16 -3.31 5.94
CA ARG A 272 -2.25 -4.25 7.05
C ARG A 272 -0.91 -4.35 7.76
N GLU A 273 -0.95 -4.33 9.08
CA GLU A 273 0.22 -4.61 9.91
C GLU A 273 0.71 -6.07 9.74
N SER A 274 1.98 -6.32 10.04
CA SER A 274 2.54 -7.67 10.06
C SER A 274 1.78 -8.59 11.03
N ALA A 275 1.82 -9.90 10.77
CA ALA A 275 1.15 -10.87 11.63
C ALA A 275 1.67 -10.83 13.07
N SER A 276 2.95 -10.56 13.27
CA SER A 276 3.60 -10.45 14.57
C SER A 276 3.12 -9.21 15.34
N LYS A 277 3.06 -8.06 14.70
CA LYS A 277 2.57 -6.82 15.31
C LYS A 277 1.09 -6.92 15.66
N ALA A 278 0.25 -7.38 14.74
CA ALA A 278 -1.18 -7.57 14.97
C ALA A 278 -1.46 -8.56 16.13
N LYS A 279 -0.65 -9.64 16.23
CA LYS A 279 -0.73 -10.58 17.36
C LYS A 279 -0.33 -9.90 18.67
N SER A 280 0.75 -9.12 18.68
CA SER A 280 1.22 -8.39 19.86
C SER A 280 0.18 -7.39 20.37
N GLU A 281 -0.38 -6.57 19.48
CA GLU A 281 -1.42 -5.59 19.85
C GLU A 281 -2.69 -6.27 20.36
N ARG A 282 -3.10 -7.38 19.73
CA ARG A 282 -4.22 -8.18 20.21
C ARG A 282 -3.97 -8.77 21.60
N THR A 283 -2.77 -9.29 21.83
CA THR A 283 -2.34 -9.82 23.15
C THR A 283 -2.43 -8.73 24.22
N LYS A 284 -1.88 -7.54 23.94
CA LYS A 284 -1.94 -6.39 24.84
C LYS A 284 -3.38 -5.97 25.14
N ALA A 285 -4.22 -5.89 24.11
CA ALA A 285 -5.65 -5.56 24.27
C ALA A 285 -6.37 -6.61 25.13
N ASN A 286 -6.11 -7.90 24.94
CA ASN A 286 -6.70 -8.97 25.74
C ASN A 286 -6.27 -8.90 27.21
N ILE A 287 -5.00 -8.61 27.50
CA ILE A 287 -4.48 -8.41 28.86
C ILE A 287 -5.21 -7.24 29.54
N GLU A 288 -5.27 -6.08 28.87
CA GLU A 288 -5.94 -4.91 29.45
C GLU A 288 -7.44 -5.15 29.66
N LYS A 289 -8.10 -5.85 28.75
CA LYS A 289 -9.48 -6.26 28.90
C LYS A 289 -9.67 -7.16 30.11
N MET A 290 -8.85 -8.22 30.24
CA MET A 290 -8.87 -9.16 31.37
C MET A 290 -8.73 -8.43 32.70
N ILE A 291 -7.77 -7.51 32.80
CA ILE A 291 -7.53 -6.72 34.00
C ILE A 291 -8.66 -5.73 34.28
N SER A 292 -9.21 -5.09 33.26
CA SER A 292 -10.38 -4.22 33.40
C SER A 292 -11.58 -4.97 33.96
N VAL A 293 -11.81 -6.21 33.48
CA VAL A 293 -12.87 -7.08 34.00
C VAL A 293 -12.60 -7.44 35.44
N ALA A 294 -11.38 -7.90 35.78
CA ALA A 294 -11.01 -8.24 37.15
C ALA A 294 -11.22 -7.09 38.16
N LYS A 295 -10.86 -5.85 37.75
CA LYS A 295 -11.06 -4.65 38.56
C LYS A 295 -12.53 -4.36 38.86
N LYS A 296 -13.44 -4.65 37.91
CA LYS A 296 -14.89 -4.45 38.09
C LYS A 296 -15.49 -5.40 39.11
N GLN A 297 -14.85 -6.57 39.36
CA GLN A 297 -15.34 -7.56 40.29
C GLN A 297 -14.82 -7.34 41.73
N LEU A 298 -14.03 -6.28 41.97
CA LEU A 298 -13.53 -5.98 43.32
C LEU A 298 -14.71 -5.78 44.29
N GLY A 299 -14.70 -6.52 45.38
CA GLY A 299 -15.74 -6.52 46.40
C GLY A 299 -16.81 -7.61 46.24
N ASP A 300 -16.90 -8.27 45.06
CA ASP A 300 -17.86 -9.33 44.83
C ASP A 300 -17.59 -10.53 45.74
N LYS A 301 -18.67 -11.18 46.13
CA LYS A 301 -18.65 -12.24 47.17
C LYS A 301 -17.87 -13.45 46.72
N TYR A 302 -17.02 -13.99 47.59
CA TYR A 302 -16.44 -15.30 47.42
C TYR A 302 -17.47 -16.40 47.68
N VAL A 303 -17.57 -17.37 46.73
CA VAL A 303 -18.36 -18.58 46.90
C VAL A 303 -17.64 -19.73 46.18
N LEU A 304 -17.32 -20.79 46.89
CA LEU A 304 -16.62 -21.96 46.34
C LEU A 304 -17.41 -22.54 45.15
N GLY A 305 -16.75 -22.78 44.02
CA GLY A 305 -17.33 -23.27 42.79
C GLY A 305 -18.01 -22.21 41.92
N ALA A 306 -18.19 -21.01 42.40
CA ALA A 306 -18.80 -19.92 41.61
C ALA A 306 -17.84 -19.38 40.53
N LYS A 307 -18.39 -18.95 39.38
CA LYS A 307 -17.64 -18.53 38.18
C LYS A 307 -18.12 -17.19 37.59
N GLY A 308 -18.84 -16.41 38.39
CA GLY A 308 -19.41 -15.11 37.98
C GLY A 308 -20.85 -15.20 37.47
N PRO A 309 -21.48 -14.03 37.17
CA PRO A 309 -20.87 -12.68 37.22
C PRO A 309 -20.76 -12.05 38.63
N ASP A 310 -21.61 -12.46 39.63
CA ASP A 310 -21.76 -11.73 40.90
C ASP A 310 -21.04 -12.40 42.07
N LYS A 311 -20.52 -13.59 41.90
CA LYS A 311 -19.81 -14.39 42.92
C LYS A 311 -18.74 -15.24 42.25
N PHE A 312 -17.61 -15.44 42.95
CA PHE A 312 -16.44 -16.11 42.42
C PHE A 312 -15.74 -16.99 43.45
N ASP A 313 -15.18 -18.12 43.02
CA ASP A 313 -13.98 -18.65 43.63
C ASP A 313 -12.71 -18.14 42.90
N CYS A 314 -11.51 -18.44 43.39
CA CYS A 314 -10.26 -17.95 42.81
C CYS A 314 -10.12 -18.32 41.32
N SER A 315 -10.39 -19.57 40.97
CA SER A 315 -10.31 -20.07 39.60
C SER A 315 -11.50 -19.65 38.73
N GLY A 316 -12.66 -19.43 39.33
CA GLY A 316 -13.84 -18.90 38.67
C GLY A 316 -13.70 -17.45 38.25
N LEU A 317 -13.04 -16.63 39.06
CA LEU A 317 -12.67 -15.26 38.70
C LEU A 317 -11.73 -15.27 37.48
N VAL A 318 -10.68 -16.11 37.51
CA VAL A 318 -9.76 -16.25 36.37
C VAL A 318 -10.52 -16.70 35.11
N TYR A 319 -11.38 -17.70 35.21
CA TYR A 319 -12.19 -18.16 34.08
C TYR A 319 -13.02 -17.03 33.48
N TYR A 320 -13.75 -16.30 34.33
CA TYR A 320 -14.61 -15.21 33.90
C TYR A 320 -13.82 -14.10 33.18
N CYS A 321 -12.70 -13.68 33.78
CA CYS A 321 -11.85 -12.64 33.22
C CYS A 321 -11.24 -13.05 31.89
N LEU A 322 -10.74 -14.29 31.74
CA LEU A 322 -10.21 -14.83 30.51
C LEU A 322 -11.28 -14.90 29.42
N LYS A 323 -12.49 -15.40 29.75
CA LYS A 323 -13.62 -15.50 28.81
C LYS A 323 -14.03 -14.13 28.26
N GLU A 324 -14.22 -13.15 29.14
CA GLU A 324 -14.57 -11.78 28.78
C GLU A 324 -13.47 -11.10 27.95
N ALA A 325 -12.21 -11.49 28.12
CA ALA A 325 -11.08 -11.03 27.31
C ALA A 325 -10.93 -11.78 25.98
N GLY A 326 -11.84 -12.71 25.64
CA GLY A 326 -11.85 -13.42 24.36
C GLY A 326 -11.16 -14.77 24.35
N SER A 327 -10.82 -15.35 25.51
CA SER A 327 -10.30 -16.71 25.59
C SER A 327 -11.41 -17.77 25.46
N ASN A 328 -11.18 -18.79 24.66
CA ASN A 328 -12.08 -19.94 24.49
C ASN A 328 -11.77 -21.08 25.48
N ARG A 329 -10.86 -20.88 26.46
CA ARG A 329 -10.47 -21.92 27.38
C ARG A 329 -11.64 -22.28 28.32
N ARG A 330 -11.87 -23.58 28.47
CA ARG A 330 -12.86 -24.08 29.44
C ARG A 330 -12.47 -23.74 30.86
N ARG A 331 -13.44 -23.74 31.77
CA ARG A 331 -13.17 -23.59 33.20
C ARG A 331 -12.33 -24.74 33.75
N LEU A 332 -11.26 -24.40 34.47
CA LEU A 332 -10.39 -25.31 35.23
C LEU A 332 -10.33 -24.83 36.69
N ASN A 333 -9.91 -25.67 37.63
CA ASN A 333 -9.52 -25.25 38.95
C ASN A 333 -8.09 -24.66 38.94
N ALA A 334 -7.60 -24.15 40.05
CA ALA A 334 -6.26 -23.56 40.15
C ALA A 334 -5.14 -24.53 39.71
N ALA A 335 -5.20 -25.77 40.17
CA ALA A 335 -4.25 -26.80 39.76
C ALA A 335 -4.31 -27.07 38.23
N GLY A 336 -5.50 -27.17 37.65
CA GLY A 336 -5.68 -27.36 36.21
C GLY A 336 -5.13 -26.21 35.38
N TYR A 337 -5.34 -24.96 35.78
CA TYR A 337 -4.77 -23.80 35.10
C TYR A 337 -3.25 -23.75 35.20
N SER A 338 -2.66 -24.16 36.33
CA SER A 338 -1.21 -24.21 36.53
C SER A 338 -0.50 -25.21 35.61
N GLN A 339 -1.22 -26.19 35.05
CA GLN A 339 -0.70 -27.26 34.18
C GLN A 339 -0.98 -27.02 32.67
N VAL A 340 -1.54 -25.91 32.31
CA VAL A 340 -1.82 -25.59 30.90
C VAL A 340 -0.52 -25.50 30.11
N SER A 341 -0.30 -26.46 29.19
CA SER A 341 0.99 -26.65 28.50
C SER A 341 1.29 -25.64 27.43
N ASP A 342 0.26 -25.09 26.78
CA ASP A 342 0.39 -24.06 25.74
C ASP A 342 0.57 -22.63 26.30
N TRP A 343 0.59 -22.49 27.62
CA TRP A 343 0.93 -21.25 28.31
C TRP A 343 2.37 -21.26 28.81
N THR A 344 3.11 -20.19 28.57
CA THR A 344 4.49 -20.07 29.09
C THR A 344 4.49 -20.23 30.60
N LYS A 345 5.27 -21.18 31.13
CA LYS A 345 5.48 -21.34 32.56
C LYS A 345 6.53 -20.34 33.04
N ILE A 346 6.25 -19.72 34.18
CA ILE A 346 7.13 -18.75 34.86
C ILE A 346 7.49 -19.38 36.21
N THR A 347 8.78 -19.60 36.43
CA THR A 347 9.29 -20.26 37.64
C THR A 347 9.86 -19.29 38.66
N ASP A 348 10.16 -18.07 38.24
CA ASP A 348 10.61 -17.01 39.12
C ASP A 348 9.50 -15.96 39.26
N MET A 349 9.25 -15.50 40.49
CA MET A 349 8.25 -14.51 40.80
C MET A 349 8.63 -13.13 40.22
N ASP A 350 9.91 -12.85 40.07
CA ASP A 350 10.41 -11.57 39.50
C ASP A 350 10.21 -11.48 37.99
N ASP A 351 9.98 -12.61 37.30
CA ASP A 351 9.66 -12.66 35.86
C ASP A 351 8.17 -12.45 35.55
N LEU A 352 7.33 -12.34 36.57
CA LEU A 352 5.90 -12.12 36.43
C LEU A 352 5.61 -10.76 35.77
N LYS A 353 4.71 -10.77 34.82
CA LYS A 353 4.26 -9.58 34.09
C LYS A 353 2.76 -9.37 34.24
N ARG A 354 2.36 -8.13 34.07
CA ARG A 354 0.94 -7.75 34.02
C ARG A 354 0.14 -8.70 33.10
N GLY A 355 -0.94 -9.29 33.63
CA GLY A 355 -1.80 -10.25 32.95
C GLY A 355 -1.39 -11.71 33.11
N ASP A 356 -0.27 -12.00 33.76
CA ASP A 356 0.06 -13.37 34.14
C ASP A 356 -0.88 -13.90 35.22
N LEU A 357 -1.07 -15.18 35.26
CA LEU A 357 -1.73 -15.87 36.36
C LEU A 357 -0.66 -16.36 37.33
N ILE A 358 -0.84 -16.14 38.63
CA ILE A 358 0.06 -16.55 39.70
C ILE A 358 -0.60 -17.63 40.54
N PHE A 359 0.12 -18.71 40.82
CA PHE A 359 -0.38 -19.89 41.50
C PHE A 359 0.37 -20.15 42.77
N PHE A 360 -0.37 -20.61 43.81
CA PHE A 360 0.16 -20.84 45.11
C PHE A 360 -0.26 -22.21 45.67
N TYR A 361 0.61 -22.80 46.43
CA TYR A 361 0.30 -23.95 47.26
C TYR A 361 -0.75 -23.64 48.32
N ASP A 362 -1.49 -24.64 48.74
CA ASP A 362 -2.29 -24.58 49.98
C ASP A 362 -1.39 -24.50 51.21
N ASN A 363 -1.99 -24.26 52.41
CA ASN A 363 -1.26 -24.09 53.65
C ASN A 363 -0.44 -25.33 54.05
N ASN A 364 -0.80 -26.52 53.54
CA ASN A 364 -0.13 -27.77 53.82
C ASN A 364 0.93 -28.15 52.78
N PHE A 365 1.08 -27.32 51.71
CA PHE A 365 1.97 -27.57 50.56
C PHE A 365 1.71 -28.91 49.84
N THR A 366 0.46 -29.39 49.89
CA THR A 366 0.08 -30.69 49.30
C THR A 366 -0.49 -30.55 47.89
N LYS A 367 -1.05 -29.41 47.56
CA LYS A 367 -1.67 -29.16 46.25
C LYS A 367 -1.67 -27.65 45.89
N ILE A 368 -1.93 -27.35 44.64
CA ILE A 368 -2.15 -26.00 44.22
C ILE A 368 -3.56 -25.56 44.64
N GLY A 369 -3.61 -24.67 45.62
CA GLY A 369 -4.84 -24.27 46.30
C GLY A 369 -5.40 -22.91 45.89
N HIS A 370 -4.58 -22.08 45.24
CA HIS A 370 -4.97 -20.69 44.93
C HIS A 370 -4.40 -20.17 43.61
N VAL A 371 -5.11 -19.18 43.03
CA VAL A 371 -4.69 -18.47 41.82
C VAL A 371 -5.15 -17.03 41.88
N GLY A 372 -4.29 -16.11 41.40
CA GLY A 372 -4.56 -14.70 41.22
C GLY A 372 -4.20 -14.19 39.83
N ILE A 373 -4.61 -12.99 39.47
CA ILE A 373 -4.29 -12.26 38.25
C ILE A 373 -3.30 -11.16 38.58
N VAL A 374 -2.10 -11.20 38.00
CA VAL A 374 -1.03 -10.22 38.25
C VAL A 374 -1.38 -8.86 37.64
N MET A 375 -1.34 -7.82 38.46
CA MET A 375 -1.66 -6.46 38.06
C MET A 375 -0.42 -5.64 37.71
N ASN A 376 0.64 -5.83 38.47
CA ASN A 376 1.95 -5.18 38.33
C ASN A 376 3.00 -6.03 39.06
N SER A 377 4.20 -5.52 39.27
CA SER A 377 5.33 -6.21 39.92
C SER A 377 5.11 -6.59 41.39
N SER A 378 4.02 -6.14 42.03
CA SER A 378 3.76 -6.41 43.45
C SER A 378 2.33 -6.81 43.76
N GLU A 379 1.36 -6.51 42.90
CA GLU A 379 -0.04 -6.67 43.23
C GLU A 379 -0.76 -7.66 42.30
N MET A 380 -1.69 -8.41 42.89
CA MET A 380 -2.63 -9.27 42.18
C MET A 380 -4.08 -8.95 42.54
N ILE A 381 -5.01 -9.37 41.68
CA ILE A 381 -6.44 -9.48 42.02
C ILE A 381 -6.79 -10.96 42.10
N ASP A 382 -7.48 -11.36 43.18
CA ASP A 382 -7.95 -12.71 43.38
C ASP A 382 -9.27 -12.75 44.16
N ALA A 383 -10.04 -13.82 44.02
CA ALA A 383 -11.17 -14.06 44.90
C ALA A 383 -10.64 -14.81 46.15
N SER A 384 -10.67 -14.10 47.27
CA SER A 384 -10.11 -14.54 48.53
C SER A 384 -11.13 -15.25 49.41
N ASN A 385 -10.91 -16.49 49.73
CA ASN A 385 -11.75 -17.22 50.71
C ASN A 385 -11.67 -16.59 52.11
N SER A 386 -10.45 -16.26 52.56
CA SER A 386 -10.23 -15.71 53.90
C SER A 386 -10.85 -14.31 54.08
N GLN A 387 -10.95 -13.51 53.00
CA GLN A 387 -11.61 -12.18 53.04
C GLN A 387 -13.09 -12.22 52.61
N GLY A 388 -13.56 -13.37 52.10
CA GLY A 388 -14.93 -13.56 51.65
C GLY A 388 -15.31 -12.83 50.39
N LYS A 389 -14.35 -12.27 49.65
CA LYS A 389 -14.60 -11.39 48.49
C LYS A 389 -13.42 -11.31 47.53
N VAL A 390 -13.66 -10.75 46.35
CA VAL A 390 -12.61 -10.38 45.39
C VAL A 390 -11.84 -9.18 45.93
N VAL A 391 -10.51 -9.29 45.92
CA VAL A 391 -9.62 -8.28 46.53
C VAL A 391 -8.42 -8.00 45.61
N ARG A 392 -7.82 -6.81 45.81
CA ARG A 392 -6.50 -6.47 45.29
C ARG A 392 -5.53 -6.48 46.44
N ARG A 393 -4.41 -7.14 46.34
CA ARG A 393 -3.44 -7.27 47.42
C ARG A 393 -2.01 -7.50 46.90
N ASP A 394 -1.06 -7.24 47.81
CA ASP A 394 0.36 -7.47 47.57
C ASP A 394 0.67 -8.97 47.64
N TYR A 395 1.28 -9.52 46.57
CA TYR A 395 1.74 -10.89 46.51
C TYR A 395 3.24 -11.06 46.85
N THR A 396 3.96 -9.96 47.13
CA THR A 396 5.41 -10.00 47.45
C THR A 396 5.68 -10.21 48.93
N THR A 397 4.65 -10.35 49.75
CA THR A 397 4.78 -10.62 51.18
C THR A 397 5.42 -11.99 51.46
N SER A 398 6.01 -12.18 52.62
CA SER A 398 6.66 -13.44 53.01
C SER A 398 5.74 -14.67 52.90
N TYR A 399 4.43 -14.49 53.19
CA TYR A 399 3.44 -15.55 53.02
C TYR A 399 3.33 -16.01 51.58
N TRP A 400 3.12 -15.12 50.65
CA TRP A 400 2.95 -15.44 49.24
C TRP A 400 4.24 -15.93 48.57
N LYS A 401 5.39 -15.35 48.93
CA LYS A 401 6.71 -15.85 48.49
C LYS A 401 6.95 -17.29 48.91
N LYS A 402 6.62 -17.65 50.14
CA LYS A 402 6.76 -19.03 50.64
C LYS A 402 5.84 -20.02 49.89
N HIS A 403 4.63 -19.58 49.50
CA HIS A 403 3.62 -20.44 48.89
C HIS A 403 3.65 -20.42 47.36
N PHE A 404 4.51 -19.64 46.72
CA PHE A 404 4.61 -19.55 45.27
C PHE A 404 4.94 -20.89 44.64
N TYR A 405 4.13 -21.25 43.59
CA TYR A 405 4.34 -22.47 42.81
C TYR A 405 4.88 -22.15 41.41
N CYS A 406 4.19 -21.34 40.68
CA CYS A 406 4.58 -20.85 39.35
C CYS A 406 3.67 -19.73 38.87
N GLY A 407 4.05 -19.05 37.79
CA GLY A 407 3.19 -18.27 36.95
C GLY A 407 2.84 -18.97 35.65
N ARG A 408 1.79 -18.49 34.99
CA ARG A 408 1.41 -18.86 33.60
C ARG A 408 1.03 -17.62 32.82
N ARG A 409 1.52 -17.54 31.60
CA ARG A 409 1.22 -16.42 30.68
C ARG A 409 0.23 -16.87 29.62
N PRO A 410 -1.07 -16.47 29.73
CA PRO A 410 -2.15 -17.01 28.90
C PRO A 410 -2.23 -16.44 27.48
N TRP A 411 -1.47 -15.38 27.16
CA TRP A 411 -1.54 -14.68 25.87
C TRP A 411 -0.22 -14.69 25.10
#